data_f600e7b33f71bc0995b81037a65cb609
#
_entry.id   f600e7b33f71bc0995b81037a65cb609
#
_cell.length_a   1.000
_cell.length_b   1.000
_cell.length_c   1.000
_cell.angle_alpha   90.00
_cell.angle_beta   90.00
_cell.angle_gamma   90.00
#
_symmetry.space_group_name_H-M   'P 1'
#
loop_
_entity.id
_entity.type
_entity.pdbx_description
1 polymer ?
#
loop_
_entity_poly.entity_id
_entity_poly.type
_entity_poly.pdbx_seq_one_letter_code
_entity_poly.pdbx_strand_id
1 'polypeptide(L)'
;MYSNSSNFRERIMATYTKKRANKIVWQPRIEHWYDVRKVKGTLPEKYKNKGVLEIYDDLSASVRYYYGSTTDISSPKTYMKFEHTERVKVREVRKNNDIHLTYETPIGQLRGKKTLGEWGTSWHYVEHPAKSISDLRILECIVKNTKARFDYEFYKEAENKVGHRGVIQFYWERSPFQRLLLEYMGVENTIYAFQDYPKRMREYLKTAEEAENQLYEVLAKCPVFSLNFGENIDARFDPPKIFNEYLLPYYKKRVAQLHKAGKFCFIHMDGSLKPLLPYINDAGFDGVEGATSLPQGDITLEELKEALGDTILIDGIPMLLFLPHYSYKELEEYTIKVLNLFSPNLILGISDEISPPGDIEKVRFVSQIVESFRV
;
A
#
# COMPACT_ATOMS: atom_id res chain seq x y z
N MET A 1 15.25 27.46 -19.93
CA MET A 1 14.39 28.11 -18.94
C MET A 1 13.39 27.09 -18.43
N TYR A 2 13.64 26.47 -17.28
CA TYR A 2 12.66 25.57 -16.62
C TYR A 2 11.67 26.45 -15.89
N SER A 3 10.61 26.84 -16.58
CA SER A 3 9.51 27.60 -16.00
C SER A 3 8.60 26.67 -15.20
N ASN A 4 8.40 26.96 -13.93
CA ASN A 4 7.41 26.38 -13.03
C ASN A 4 7.44 24.85 -12.95
N SER A 5 8.44 24.30 -12.27
CA SER A 5 8.30 22.97 -11.68
C SER A 5 7.10 23.01 -10.75
N SER A 6 6.03 22.33 -11.15
CA SER A 6 4.82 22.24 -10.34
C SER A 6 5.21 21.65 -8.99
N ASN A 7 4.97 22.41 -7.92
CA ASN A 7 5.22 21.97 -6.57
C ASN A 7 4.14 20.93 -6.20
N PHE A 8 4.38 19.67 -6.58
CA PHE A 8 3.45 18.58 -6.28
C PHE A 8 3.22 18.43 -4.78
N ARG A 9 4.26 18.69 -3.97
CA ARG A 9 4.14 18.63 -2.51
C ARG A 9 3.06 19.60 -1.99
N GLU A 10 3.05 20.84 -2.46
CA GLU A 10 2.04 21.83 -2.05
C GLU A 10 0.64 21.42 -2.50
N ARG A 11 0.50 20.91 -3.71
CA ARG A 11 -0.79 20.44 -4.23
C ARG A 11 -1.34 19.27 -3.42
N ILE A 12 -0.49 18.25 -3.13
CA ILE A 12 -0.86 17.12 -2.30
C ILE A 12 -1.31 17.57 -0.91
N MET A 13 -0.51 18.43 -0.26
CA MET A 13 -0.85 18.96 1.06
C MET A 13 -2.13 19.78 1.05
N ALA A 14 -2.40 20.53 -0.02
CA ALA A 14 -3.67 21.23 -0.18
C ALA A 14 -4.86 20.26 -0.26
N THR A 15 -4.75 19.18 -1.03
CA THR A 15 -5.77 18.12 -1.10
C THR A 15 -5.98 17.46 0.26
N TYR A 16 -4.91 17.05 0.94
CA TYR A 16 -4.99 16.39 2.25
C TYR A 16 -5.60 17.26 3.33
N THR A 17 -5.32 18.56 3.31
CA THR A 17 -5.87 19.51 4.29
C THR A 17 -7.18 20.14 3.85
N LYS A 18 -7.82 19.61 2.79
CA LYS A 18 -9.07 20.13 2.19
C LYS A 18 -9.02 21.64 1.87
N LYS A 19 -7.82 22.16 1.60
CA LYS A 19 -7.64 23.50 1.05
C LYS A 19 -7.85 23.43 -0.46
N ARG A 20 -8.46 24.45 -1.04
CA ARG A 20 -8.74 24.48 -2.48
C ARG A 20 -7.42 24.42 -3.26
N ALA A 21 -7.15 23.27 -3.88
CA ALA A 21 -6.06 23.12 -4.84
C ALA A 21 -6.53 23.64 -6.21
N ASN A 22 -5.68 24.40 -6.90
CA ASN A 22 -6.01 24.92 -8.24
C ASN A 22 -5.87 23.90 -9.36
N LYS A 23 -5.24 22.77 -9.07
CA LYS A 23 -4.96 21.67 -10.01
C LYS A 23 -4.94 20.33 -9.29
N ILE A 24 -5.37 19.29 -9.98
CA ILE A 24 -5.25 17.91 -9.52
C ILE A 24 -3.80 17.47 -9.57
N VAL A 25 -3.43 16.55 -8.69
CA VAL A 25 -2.12 15.89 -8.69
C VAL A 25 -2.21 14.60 -9.52
N TRP A 26 -1.28 14.41 -10.46
CA TRP A 26 -1.04 13.15 -11.11
C TRP A 26 0.09 12.42 -10.39
N GLN A 27 -0.22 11.28 -9.78
CA GLN A 27 0.68 10.51 -8.93
C GLN A 27 0.62 9.02 -9.30
N PRO A 28 1.05 8.65 -10.52
CA PRO A 28 1.12 7.25 -10.93
C PRO A 28 2.16 6.50 -10.11
N ARG A 29 1.97 5.21 -9.93
CA ARG A 29 2.99 4.32 -9.39
C ARG A 29 3.68 3.62 -10.57
N ILE A 30 4.97 3.92 -10.75
CA ILE A 30 5.77 3.37 -11.86
C ILE A 30 6.91 2.46 -11.39
N GLU A 31 7.03 2.25 -10.07
CA GLU A 31 8.15 1.56 -9.46
C GLU A 31 8.25 0.12 -9.94
N HIS A 32 7.14 -0.61 -9.98
CA HIS A 32 7.13 -2.02 -10.44
C HIS A 32 7.52 -2.14 -11.92
N TRP A 33 7.00 -1.25 -12.77
CA TRP A 33 7.39 -1.19 -14.17
C TRP A 33 8.89 -0.91 -14.33
N TYR A 34 9.42 0.06 -13.57
CA TYR A 34 10.82 0.44 -13.59
C TYR A 34 11.73 -0.71 -13.14
N ASP A 35 11.43 -1.31 -11.98
CA ASP A 35 12.26 -2.34 -11.36
C ASP A 35 12.35 -3.60 -12.21
N VAL A 36 11.21 -4.10 -12.69
CA VAL A 36 11.18 -5.28 -13.56
C VAL A 36 11.97 -5.03 -14.84
N ARG A 37 11.76 -3.88 -15.51
CA ARG A 37 12.47 -3.57 -16.75
C ARG A 37 13.95 -3.33 -16.53
N LYS A 38 14.33 -2.77 -15.39
CA LYS A 38 15.74 -2.59 -15.01
C LYS A 38 16.42 -3.94 -14.77
N VAL A 39 15.79 -4.83 -14.00
CA VAL A 39 16.33 -6.18 -13.77
C VAL A 39 16.44 -6.99 -15.05
N LYS A 40 15.46 -6.88 -15.95
CA LYS A 40 15.46 -7.57 -17.26
C LYS A 40 16.27 -6.85 -18.33
N GLY A 41 16.83 -5.67 -18.08
CA GLY A 41 17.57 -4.89 -19.09
C GLY A 41 16.69 -4.37 -20.25
N THR A 42 15.39 -4.18 -20.03
CA THR A 42 14.40 -3.79 -21.05
C THR A 42 13.86 -2.37 -20.90
N LEU A 43 14.51 -1.54 -20.08
CA LEU A 43 14.18 -0.11 -20.03
C LEU A 43 14.31 0.53 -21.41
N PRO A 44 13.39 1.44 -21.80
CA PRO A 44 13.54 2.24 -23.01
C PRO A 44 14.89 2.96 -23.05
N GLU A 45 15.46 3.14 -24.24
CA GLU A 45 16.80 3.75 -24.43
C GLU A 45 16.98 5.04 -23.65
N LYS A 46 15.97 5.92 -23.68
CA LYS A 46 15.97 7.21 -22.96
C LYS A 46 16.03 7.09 -21.42
N TYR A 47 15.77 5.89 -20.88
CA TYR A 47 15.71 5.65 -19.43
C TYR A 47 16.77 4.68 -18.91
N LYS A 48 17.61 4.10 -19.79
CA LYS A 48 18.61 3.09 -19.40
C LYS A 48 19.53 3.51 -18.26
N ASN A 49 19.91 4.79 -18.24
CA ASN A 49 20.84 5.35 -17.26
C ASN A 49 20.16 6.30 -16.26
N LYS A 50 18.81 6.29 -16.20
CA LYS A 50 18.07 7.16 -15.30
C LYS A 50 17.59 6.41 -14.06
N GLY A 51 17.60 7.11 -12.92
CA GLY A 51 16.90 6.67 -11.72
C GLY A 51 15.40 6.91 -11.82
N VAL A 52 14.62 6.24 -10.97
CA VAL A 52 13.16 6.36 -10.99
C VAL A 52 12.66 7.80 -10.80
N LEU A 53 13.33 8.60 -9.94
CA LEU A 53 12.96 10.01 -9.73
C LEU A 53 13.14 10.86 -10.98
N GLU A 54 14.19 10.60 -11.78
CA GLU A 54 14.41 11.30 -13.05
C GLU A 54 13.35 10.93 -14.10
N ILE A 55 12.80 9.72 -14.02
CA ILE A 55 11.69 9.30 -14.88
C ILE A 55 10.39 10.00 -14.45
N TYR A 56 10.13 10.14 -13.15
CA TYR A 56 9.01 10.94 -12.66
C TYR A 56 9.09 12.41 -13.13
N ASP A 57 10.29 13.01 -13.08
CA ASP A 57 10.52 14.38 -13.60
C ASP A 57 10.21 14.46 -15.10
N ASP A 58 10.69 13.51 -15.89
CA ASP A 58 10.46 13.44 -17.34
C ASP A 58 8.99 13.20 -17.70
N LEU A 59 8.26 12.49 -16.85
CA LEU A 59 6.82 12.24 -17.00
C LEU A 59 5.96 13.38 -16.48
N SER A 60 6.53 14.40 -15.81
CA SER A 60 5.79 15.45 -15.12
C SER A 60 4.76 14.88 -14.11
N ALA A 61 5.19 13.93 -13.31
CA ALA A 61 4.36 13.17 -12.37
C ALA A 61 4.90 13.24 -10.93
N SER A 62 4.02 13.10 -9.97
CA SER A 62 4.35 13.12 -8.54
C SER A 62 4.80 11.75 -8.04
N VAL A 63 5.71 11.75 -7.07
CA VAL A 63 6.18 10.56 -6.35
C VAL A 63 5.32 10.30 -5.13
N ARG A 64 4.90 9.03 -4.92
CA ARG A 64 4.11 8.62 -3.75
C ARG A 64 4.96 7.93 -2.69
N TYR A 65 5.66 6.88 -3.09
CA TYR A 65 6.50 6.08 -2.20
C TYR A 65 7.96 6.24 -2.58
N TYR A 66 8.82 6.26 -1.58
CA TYR A 66 10.26 6.27 -1.79
C TYR A 66 10.95 5.41 -0.73
N TYR A 67 11.53 4.30 -1.18
CA TYR A 67 12.20 3.32 -0.34
C TYR A 67 13.72 3.23 -0.60
N GLY A 68 14.29 4.26 -1.23
CA GLY A 68 15.72 4.32 -1.57
C GLY A 68 16.02 3.57 -2.87
N SER A 69 16.41 2.31 -2.81
CA SER A 69 16.56 1.45 -3.98
C SER A 69 15.51 0.36 -3.93
N THR A 70 14.63 0.34 -4.89
CA THR A 70 13.61 -0.69 -5.06
C THR A 70 14.20 -1.96 -5.68
N THR A 71 15.39 -1.87 -6.27
CA THR A 71 16.10 -3.01 -6.89
C THR A 71 16.82 -3.91 -5.88
N ASP A 72 16.94 -3.51 -4.61
CA ASP A 72 17.48 -4.38 -3.56
C ASP A 72 16.36 -5.23 -2.93
N ILE A 73 15.98 -6.27 -3.64
CA ILE A 73 14.95 -7.24 -3.23
C ILE A 73 15.35 -7.98 -1.94
N SER A 74 16.64 -8.02 -1.62
CA SER A 74 17.15 -8.78 -0.47
C SER A 74 16.96 -8.02 0.86
N SER A 75 16.91 -6.72 0.82
CA SER A 75 16.75 -5.87 2.01
C SER A 75 16.16 -4.50 1.64
N PRO A 76 14.87 -4.40 1.37
CA PRO A 76 14.25 -3.12 1.08
C PRO A 76 14.41 -2.19 2.28
N LYS A 77 14.92 -0.98 2.05
CA LYS A 77 14.96 0.04 3.10
C LYS A 77 13.54 0.42 3.47
N THR A 78 13.24 0.42 4.75
CA THR A 78 11.96 0.86 5.27
C THR A 78 12.15 1.94 6.32
N TYR A 79 11.14 2.78 6.54
CA TYR A 79 11.15 3.79 7.59
C TYR A 79 10.96 3.21 8.99
N MET A 80 10.45 1.98 9.07
CA MET A 80 10.29 1.25 10.33
C MET A 80 11.22 0.04 10.35
N LYS A 81 11.92 -0.13 11.47
CA LYS A 81 12.75 -1.30 11.75
C LYS A 81 12.13 -2.08 12.89
N PHE A 82 11.98 -3.38 12.68
CA PHE A 82 11.47 -4.30 13.68
C PHE A 82 12.63 -5.08 14.27
N GLU A 83 12.72 -5.05 15.59
CA GLU A 83 13.75 -5.72 16.36
C GLU A 83 13.08 -6.70 17.32
N HIS A 84 13.60 -7.91 17.38
CA HIS A 84 13.12 -8.90 18.33
C HIS A 84 13.99 -8.88 19.58
N THR A 85 13.37 -9.11 20.74
CA THR A 85 14.12 -9.35 21.98
C THR A 85 14.89 -10.67 21.87
N GLU A 86 15.82 -10.91 22.78
CA GLU A 86 16.64 -12.16 22.82
C GLU A 86 15.79 -13.45 22.84
N ARG A 87 14.50 -13.33 23.17
CA ARG A 87 13.56 -14.47 23.22
C ARG A 87 13.11 -14.94 21.83
N VAL A 88 13.33 -14.14 20.78
CA VAL A 88 12.91 -14.48 19.42
C VAL A 88 14.10 -14.35 18.48
N LYS A 89 14.48 -15.43 17.83
CA LYS A 89 15.50 -15.42 16.80
C LYS A 89 14.86 -15.70 15.45
N VAL A 90 15.05 -14.78 14.51
CA VAL A 90 14.58 -14.94 13.13
C VAL A 90 15.78 -15.24 12.24
N ARG A 91 15.67 -16.30 11.45
CA ARG A 91 16.68 -16.68 10.46
C ARG A 91 16.04 -16.72 9.09
N GLU A 92 16.67 -16.04 8.16
CA GLU A 92 16.33 -16.08 6.74
C GLU A 92 17.49 -16.69 5.98
N VAL A 93 17.23 -17.77 5.26
CA VAL A 93 18.23 -18.46 4.43
C VAL A 93 17.74 -18.44 2.99
N ARG A 94 18.43 -17.70 2.14
CA ARG A 94 18.14 -17.65 0.70
C ARG A 94 18.82 -18.83 -0.01
N LYS A 95 18.03 -19.57 -0.78
CA LYS A 95 18.49 -20.64 -1.67
C LYS A 95 17.83 -20.46 -3.04
N ASN A 96 18.59 -20.07 -4.04
CA ASN A 96 18.08 -19.76 -5.38
C ASN A 96 16.94 -18.70 -5.32
N ASN A 97 15.76 -19.08 -5.77
CA ASN A 97 14.56 -18.27 -5.78
C ASN A 97 13.69 -18.43 -4.52
N ASP A 98 14.21 -19.09 -3.48
CA ASP A 98 13.47 -19.33 -2.25
C ASP A 98 14.14 -18.64 -1.06
N ILE A 99 13.32 -18.17 -0.12
CA ILE A 99 13.74 -17.75 1.22
C ILE A 99 13.07 -18.67 2.23
N HIS A 100 13.89 -19.40 2.98
CA HIS A 100 13.45 -20.21 4.10
C HIS A 100 13.48 -19.36 5.37
N LEU A 101 12.33 -19.25 6.03
CA LEU A 101 12.14 -18.50 7.27
C LEU A 101 12.07 -19.45 8.45
N THR A 102 12.75 -19.11 9.54
CA THR A 102 12.62 -19.82 10.81
C THR A 102 12.52 -18.82 11.93
N TYR A 103 11.46 -18.95 12.75
CA TYR A 103 11.27 -18.21 13.99
C TYR A 103 11.51 -19.17 15.15
N GLU A 104 12.53 -18.92 15.96
CA GLU A 104 12.85 -19.70 17.16
C GLU A 104 12.43 -18.93 18.41
N THR A 105 11.68 -19.56 19.30
CA THR A 105 11.22 -18.99 20.57
C THR A 105 11.42 -20.00 21.70
N PRO A 106 11.37 -19.61 22.98
CA PRO A 106 11.49 -20.54 24.10
C PRO A 106 10.39 -21.62 24.18
N ILE A 107 9.29 -21.42 23.45
CA ILE A 107 8.12 -22.31 23.49
C ILE A 107 7.90 -23.07 22.18
N GLY A 108 8.82 -22.98 21.24
CA GLY A 108 8.76 -23.68 19.95
C GLY A 108 9.28 -22.84 18.78
N GLN A 109 9.18 -23.43 17.61
CA GLN A 109 9.61 -22.77 16.37
C GLN A 109 8.53 -22.82 15.30
N LEU A 110 8.55 -21.80 14.42
CA LEU A 110 7.74 -21.77 13.20
C LEU A 110 8.66 -21.73 11.99
N ARG A 111 8.22 -22.35 10.90
CA ARG A 111 8.96 -22.37 9.63
C ARG A 111 8.02 -21.99 8.48
N GLY A 112 8.51 -21.11 7.63
CA GLY A 112 7.83 -20.70 6.41
C GLY A 112 8.77 -20.66 5.22
N LYS A 113 8.20 -20.48 4.05
CA LYS A 113 8.95 -20.37 2.81
C LYS A 113 8.31 -19.31 1.92
N LYS A 114 9.14 -18.45 1.37
CA LYS A 114 8.76 -17.51 0.30
C LYS A 114 9.48 -17.90 -0.98
N THR A 115 8.82 -17.68 -2.11
CA THR A 115 9.42 -17.85 -3.45
C THR A 115 9.38 -16.53 -4.19
N LEU A 116 10.42 -16.24 -4.96
CA LEU A 116 10.50 -15.08 -5.83
C LEU A 116 9.49 -15.22 -6.96
N GLY A 117 8.65 -14.21 -7.13
CA GLY A 117 7.66 -14.17 -8.21
C GLY A 117 8.28 -14.12 -9.60
N GLU A 118 7.48 -14.39 -10.62
CA GLU A 118 7.90 -14.46 -12.03
C GLU A 118 8.65 -13.21 -12.53
N TRP A 119 8.25 -12.04 -12.03
CA TRP A 119 8.87 -10.76 -12.41
C TRP A 119 10.21 -10.50 -11.72
N GLY A 120 10.60 -11.31 -10.73
CA GLY A 120 11.87 -11.18 -10.02
C GLY A 120 11.95 -9.99 -9.06
N THR A 121 10.82 -9.40 -8.66
CA THR A 121 10.75 -8.18 -7.85
C THR A 121 9.90 -8.32 -6.58
N SER A 122 9.22 -9.42 -6.38
CA SER A 122 8.36 -9.66 -5.20
C SER A 122 8.50 -11.07 -4.65
N TRP A 123 8.30 -11.23 -3.34
CA TRP A 123 8.36 -12.50 -2.63
C TRP A 123 6.97 -12.90 -2.16
N HIS A 124 6.56 -14.14 -2.45
CA HIS A 124 5.25 -14.68 -2.08
C HIS A 124 5.40 -15.87 -1.15
N TYR A 125 4.58 -15.92 -0.10
CA TYR A 125 4.52 -17.11 0.75
C TYR A 125 3.98 -18.31 -0.04
N VAL A 126 4.75 -19.38 -0.10
CA VAL A 126 4.34 -20.70 -0.60
C VAL A 126 4.15 -21.69 0.56
N GLU A 127 4.75 -21.38 1.71
CA GLU A 127 4.48 -22.04 2.99
C GLU A 127 4.41 -20.98 4.09
N HIS A 128 3.25 -20.85 4.71
CA HIS A 128 3.06 -19.94 5.83
C HIS A 128 3.68 -20.52 7.11
N PRO A 129 4.22 -19.66 8.02
CA PRO A 129 4.90 -20.13 9.22
C PRO A 129 4.02 -20.92 10.18
N ALA A 130 2.79 -20.47 10.44
CA ALA A 130 1.84 -21.16 11.30
C ALA A 130 0.95 -22.09 10.49
N LYS A 131 0.82 -23.33 10.91
CA LYS A 131 0.09 -24.38 10.20
C LYS A 131 -1.21 -24.78 10.93
N SER A 132 -1.31 -24.45 12.20
CA SER A 132 -2.39 -24.91 13.07
C SER A 132 -2.69 -23.93 14.18
N ILE A 133 -3.83 -24.17 14.84
CA ILE A 133 -4.27 -23.38 16.00
C ILE A 133 -3.27 -23.41 17.17
N SER A 134 -2.48 -24.49 17.32
CA SER A 134 -1.45 -24.61 18.35
C SER A 134 -0.28 -23.65 18.13
N ASP A 135 -0.03 -23.23 16.89
CA ASP A 135 1.07 -22.34 16.52
C ASP A 135 0.81 -20.88 16.95
N LEU A 136 -0.45 -20.54 17.23
CA LEU A 136 -0.80 -19.19 17.70
C LEU A 136 -0.08 -18.77 18.97
N ARG A 137 0.25 -19.71 19.86
CA ARG A 137 1.04 -19.40 21.06
C ARG A 137 2.46 -18.93 20.72
N ILE A 138 3.03 -19.50 19.68
CA ILE A 138 4.35 -19.09 19.20
C ILE A 138 4.27 -17.72 18.53
N LEU A 139 3.23 -17.46 17.72
CA LEU A 139 2.98 -16.15 17.14
C LEU A 139 2.77 -15.08 18.24
N GLU A 140 2.02 -15.38 19.31
CA GLU A 140 1.86 -14.47 20.44
C GLU A 140 3.21 -14.16 21.12
N CYS A 141 4.08 -15.16 21.25
CA CYS A 141 5.43 -14.95 21.76
C CYS A 141 6.22 -14.01 20.83
N ILE A 142 6.12 -14.18 19.52
CA ILE A 142 6.81 -13.35 18.54
C ILE A 142 6.30 -11.90 18.63
N VAL A 143 4.99 -11.65 18.52
CA VAL A 143 4.44 -10.29 18.52
C VAL A 143 4.70 -9.54 19.83
N LYS A 144 4.60 -10.22 20.99
CA LYS A 144 4.92 -9.64 22.30
C LYS A 144 6.41 -9.29 22.46
N ASN A 145 7.29 -9.92 21.71
CA ASN A 145 8.73 -9.71 21.78
C ASN A 145 9.29 -8.96 20.55
N THR A 146 8.42 -8.30 19.78
CA THR A 146 8.78 -7.44 18.66
C THR A 146 8.67 -5.98 19.09
N LYS A 147 9.69 -5.18 18.80
CA LYS A 147 9.74 -3.73 19.01
C LYS A 147 9.90 -3.02 17.67
N ALA A 148 9.34 -1.83 17.56
CA ALA A 148 9.52 -0.99 16.39
C ALA A 148 10.36 0.24 16.72
N ARG A 149 11.16 0.64 15.75
CA ARG A 149 11.94 1.87 15.77
C ARG A 149 11.82 2.59 14.43
N PHE A 150 11.60 3.90 14.48
CA PHE A 150 11.58 4.71 13.26
C PHE A 150 13.00 5.10 12.85
N ASP A 151 13.32 4.98 11.55
CA ASP A 151 14.61 5.36 10.97
C ASP A 151 14.56 6.83 10.51
N TYR A 152 14.88 7.74 11.43
CA TYR A 152 14.84 9.19 11.16
C TYR A 152 15.86 9.62 10.11
N GLU A 153 17.03 8.99 10.05
CA GLU A 153 18.07 9.34 9.09
C GLU A 153 17.65 8.96 7.67
N PHE A 154 17.15 7.75 7.49
CA PHE A 154 16.63 7.32 6.19
C PHE A 154 15.44 8.17 5.75
N TYR A 155 14.52 8.50 6.65
CA TYR A 155 13.41 9.40 6.34
C TYR A 155 13.89 10.77 5.88
N LYS A 156 14.85 11.39 6.57
CA LYS A 156 15.41 12.68 6.22
C LYS A 156 16.11 12.65 4.86
N GLU A 157 16.86 11.59 4.58
CA GLU A 157 17.46 11.37 3.26
C GLU A 157 16.41 11.29 2.17
N ALA A 158 15.35 10.51 2.40
CA ALA A 158 14.23 10.35 1.46
C ALA A 158 13.49 11.67 1.22
N GLU A 159 13.17 12.43 2.28
CA GLU A 159 12.53 13.76 2.18
C GLU A 159 13.36 14.72 1.31
N ASN A 160 14.68 14.75 1.50
CA ASN A 160 15.57 15.59 0.70
C ASN A 160 15.59 15.17 -0.78
N LYS A 161 15.56 13.88 -1.07
CA LYS A 161 15.58 13.36 -2.45
C LYS A 161 14.25 13.55 -3.16
N VAL A 162 13.13 13.31 -2.47
CA VAL A 162 11.80 13.52 -3.04
C VAL A 162 11.52 15.02 -3.20
N GLY A 163 11.78 15.84 -2.17
CA GLY A 163 11.64 17.29 -2.23
C GLY A 163 10.25 17.74 -2.67
N HIS A 164 10.19 18.59 -3.69
CA HIS A 164 8.95 19.13 -4.26
C HIS A 164 8.15 18.12 -5.10
N ARG A 165 8.72 16.95 -5.43
CA ARG A 165 8.08 15.92 -6.27
C ARG A 165 6.90 15.24 -5.60
N GLY A 166 6.81 15.29 -4.26
CA GLY A 166 5.72 14.63 -3.55
C GLY A 166 5.79 14.80 -2.04
N VAL A 167 4.85 14.15 -1.37
CA VAL A 167 4.85 13.93 0.08
C VAL A 167 5.11 12.47 0.31
N ILE A 168 6.11 12.15 1.13
CA ILE A 168 6.40 10.75 1.46
C ILE A 168 5.21 10.17 2.20
N GLN A 169 4.64 9.14 1.61
CA GLN A 169 3.69 8.27 2.26
C GLN A 169 4.43 7.05 2.81
N PHE A 170 3.98 6.56 3.95
CA PHE A 170 4.49 5.34 4.52
C PHE A 170 3.42 4.26 4.44
N TYR A 171 3.73 3.19 3.72
CA TYR A 171 2.89 2.00 3.64
C TYR A 171 3.05 1.23 4.95
N TRP A 172 2.01 1.27 5.80
CA TRP A 172 2.04 0.66 7.11
C TRP A 172 1.75 -0.84 7.04
N GLU A 173 2.18 -1.54 8.04
CA GLU A 173 1.92 -2.97 8.14
C GLU A 173 0.42 -3.28 8.29
N ARG A 174 0.08 -4.49 7.91
CA ARG A 174 -1.28 -5.00 7.97
C ARG A 174 -1.78 -5.13 9.40
N SER A 175 -3.10 -5.06 9.57
CA SER A 175 -3.78 -5.40 10.81
C SER A 175 -3.48 -6.84 11.25
N PRO A 176 -3.64 -7.16 12.55
CA PRO A 176 -3.43 -8.53 13.04
C PRO A 176 -4.22 -9.60 12.29
N PHE A 177 -5.43 -9.27 11.83
CA PHE A 177 -6.24 -10.18 11.03
C PHE A 177 -5.63 -10.42 9.65
N GLN A 178 -5.31 -9.36 8.91
CA GLN A 178 -4.72 -9.47 7.58
C GLN A 178 -3.33 -10.11 7.60
N ARG A 179 -2.56 -9.91 8.67
CA ARG A 179 -1.28 -10.60 8.85
C ARG A 179 -1.45 -12.11 9.05
N LEU A 180 -2.48 -12.56 9.77
CA LEU A 180 -2.79 -13.99 9.81
C LEU A 180 -3.10 -14.52 8.41
N LEU A 181 -3.95 -13.81 7.69
CA LEU A 181 -4.44 -14.21 6.37
C LEU A 181 -3.32 -14.28 5.33
N LEU A 182 -2.46 -13.26 5.27
CA LEU A 182 -1.51 -13.09 4.18
C LEU A 182 -0.08 -13.49 4.52
N GLU A 183 0.30 -13.48 5.80
CA GLU A 183 1.70 -13.64 6.21
C GLU A 183 1.94 -14.85 7.12
N TYR A 184 1.02 -15.15 8.06
CA TYR A 184 1.31 -16.14 9.11
C TYR A 184 0.66 -17.49 8.90
N MET A 185 -0.63 -17.56 8.54
CA MET A 185 -1.38 -18.83 8.44
C MET A 185 -1.85 -19.15 7.02
N GLY A 186 -1.99 -18.14 6.17
CA GLY A 186 -2.62 -18.26 4.86
C GLY A 186 -4.15 -18.19 4.94
N VAL A 187 -4.78 -17.91 3.80
CA VAL A 187 -6.23 -17.65 3.69
C VAL A 187 -7.04 -18.83 4.24
N GLU A 188 -6.82 -20.02 3.71
CA GLU A 188 -7.61 -21.22 4.02
C GLU A 188 -7.53 -21.59 5.51
N ASN A 189 -6.31 -21.71 6.06
CA ASN A 189 -6.13 -22.05 7.47
C ASN A 189 -6.72 -20.99 8.41
N THR A 190 -6.60 -19.70 8.04
CA THR A 190 -7.15 -18.61 8.85
C THR A 190 -8.67 -18.68 8.89
N ILE A 191 -9.33 -18.86 7.74
CA ILE A 191 -10.81 -18.94 7.69
C ILE A 191 -11.34 -20.14 8.46
N TYR A 192 -10.75 -21.33 8.27
CA TYR A 192 -11.15 -22.52 9.03
C TYR A 192 -10.89 -22.35 10.53
N ALA A 193 -9.75 -21.76 10.91
CA ALA A 193 -9.46 -21.50 12.33
C ALA A 193 -10.49 -20.56 12.98
N PHE A 194 -10.97 -19.53 12.26
CA PHE A 194 -12.05 -18.66 12.76
C PHE A 194 -13.39 -19.39 12.87
N GLN A 195 -13.67 -20.35 11.99
CA GLN A 195 -14.87 -21.16 12.06
C GLN A 195 -14.83 -22.16 13.24
N ASP A 196 -13.73 -22.89 13.36
CA ASP A 196 -13.61 -24.01 14.30
C ASP A 196 -13.22 -23.56 15.73
N TYR A 197 -12.42 -22.49 15.83
CA TYR A 197 -11.87 -22.00 17.10
C TYR A 197 -12.05 -20.49 17.32
N PRO A 198 -13.26 -19.92 17.14
CA PRO A 198 -13.49 -18.48 17.09
C PRO A 198 -13.04 -17.76 18.36
N LYS A 199 -13.18 -18.39 19.53
CA LYS A 199 -12.72 -17.83 20.82
C LYS A 199 -11.20 -17.66 20.84
N ARG A 200 -10.46 -18.71 20.44
CA ARG A 200 -9.00 -18.70 20.44
C ARG A 200 -8.44 -17.69 19.44
N MET A 201 -9.09 -17.55 18.27
CA MET A 201 -8.71 -16.58 17.26
C MET A 201 -8.90 -15.15 17.76
N ARG A 202 -10.02 -14.84 18.41
CA ARG A 202 -10.24 -13.52 19.02
C ARG A 202 -9.24 -13.21 20.15
N GLU A 203 -8.86 -14.19 20.95
CA GLU A 203 -7.82 -14.03 21.98
C GLU A 203 -6.46 -13.68 21.37
N TYR A 204 -6.11 -14.34 20.26
CA TYR A 204 -4.89 -14.01 19.50
C TYR A 204 -4.95 -12.59 18.94
N LEU A 205 -6.04 -12.20 18.25
CA LEU A 205 -6.17 -10.86 17.70
C LEU A 205 -6.04 -9.78 18.78
N LYS A 206 -6.68 -9.98 19.93
CA LYS A 206 -6.55 -9.07 21.07
C LYS A 206 -5.09 -8.95 21.54
N THR A 207 -4.40 -10.09 21.67
CA THR A 207 -2.99 -10.12 22.08
C THR A 207 -2.08 -9.40 21.07
N ALA A 208 -2.30 -9.64 19.79
CA ALA A 208 -1.52 -9.00 18.74
C ALA A 208 -1.79 -7.49 18.67
N GLU A 209 -3.06 -7.08 18.79
CA GLU A 209 -3.42 -5.66 18.84
C GLU A 209 -2.83 -4.93 20.05
N GLU A 210 -2.83 -5.56 21.24
CA GLU A 210 -2.19 -5.01 22.43
C GLU A 210 -0.67 -4.87 22.26
N ALA A 211 -0.02 -5.85 21.63
CA ALA A 211 1.42 -5.79 21.33
C ALA A 211 1.77 -4.66 20.36
N GLU A 212 0.88 -4.32 19.45
CA GLU A 212 1.06 -3.24 18.49
C GLU A 212 0.91 -1.83 19.07
N ASN A 213 0.42 -1.65 20.29
CA ASN A 213 0.26 -0.31 20.88
C ASN A 213 1.56 0.48 20.86
N GLN A 214 2.71 -0.14 21.16
CA GLN A 214 4.02 0.50 21.08
C GLN A 214 4.39 0.95 19.65
N LEU A 215 3.96 0.19 18.64
CA LEU A 215 4.22 0.52 17.23
C LEU A 215 3.44 1.78 16.84
N TYR A 216 2.17 1.85 17.24
CA TYR A 216 1.32 3.02 17.00
C TYR A 216 1.77 4.25 17.78
N GLU A 217 2.41 4.09 18.93
CA GLU A 217 3.06 5.21 19.65
C GLU A 217 4.26 5.76 18.86
N VAL A 218 5.06 4.89 18.23
CA VAL A 218 6.16 5.31 17.35
C VAL A 218 5.61 6.02 16.12
N LEU A 219 4.57 5.49 15.48
CA LEU A 219 3.92 6.12 14.33
C LEU A 219 3.32 7.49 14.66
N ALA A 220 2.66 7.61 15.80
CA ALA A 220 2.10 8.88 16.24
C ALA A 220 3.18 9.97 16.40
N LYS A 221 4.39 9.60 16.80
CA LYS A 221 5.53 10.51 17.02
C LYS A 221 6.43 10.71 15.81
N CYS A 222 6.39 9.80 14.81
CA CYS A 222 7.26 9.91 13.63
C CYS A 222 6.92 11.15 12.78
N PRO A 223 7.86 11.68 11.98
CA PRO A 223 7.62 12.87 11.18
C PRO A 223 6.75 12.63 9.93
N VAL A 224 6.50 11.37 9.55
CA VAL A 224 5.68 11.06 8.38
C VAL A 224 4.26 11.56 8.62
N PHE A 225 3.77 12.38 7.70
CA PHE A 225 2.42 12.94 7.78
C PHE A 225 1.35 11.96 7.31
N SER A 226 1.61 11.27 6.19
CA SER A 226 0.66 10.40 5.51
C SER A 226 1.00 8.92 5.71
N LEU A 227 0.08 8.19 6.32
CA LEU A 227 0.21 6.77 6.63
C LEU A 227 -0.81 5.97 5.84
N ASN A 228 -0.36 4.98 5.07
CA ASN A 228 -1.22 4.09 4.32
C ASN A 228 -1.28 2.71 4.99
N PHE A 229 -2.46 2.28 5.35
CA PHE A 229 -2.70 0.93 5.85
C PHE A 229 -2.67 -0.04 4.67
N GLY A 230 -1.59 -0.79 4.55
CA GLY A 230 -1.31 -1.70 3.43
C GLY A 230 -2.08 -3.01 3.48
N GLU A 231 -3.39 -2.94 3.63
CA GLU A 231 -4.23 -4.08 4.01
C GLU A 231 -4.50 -5.06 2.87
N ASN A 232 -4.58 -4.59 1.61
CA ASN A 232 -5.05 -5.40 0.48
C ASN A 232 -6.46 -5.99 0.71
N ILE A 233 -7.40 -5.13 1.09
CA ILE A 233 -8.78 -5.55 1.37
C ILE A 233 -9.47 -6.01 0.09
N ASP A 234 -10.05 -7.21 0.15
CA ASP A 234 -10.80 -7.83 -0.93
C ASP A 234 -12.00 -8.59 -0.33
N ALA A 235 -13.21 -8.26 -0.77
CA ALA A 235 -14.43 -8.86 -0.23
C ALA A 235 -14.51 -10.40 -0.38
N ARG A 236 -13.69 -10.99 -1.26
CA ARG A 236 -13.59 -12.46 -1.40
C ARG A 236 -12.96 -13.11 -0.18
N PHE A 237 -12.08 -12.39 0.53
CA PHE A 237 -11.38 -12.84 1.74
C PHE A 237 -11.87 -12.12 2.99
N ASP A 238 -12.31 -10.87 2.83
CA ASP A 238 -12.81 -9.98 3.87
C ASP A 238 -14.29 -9.62 3.63
N PRO A 239 -15.21 -10.62 3.54
CA PRO A 239 -16.62 -10.32 3.31
C PRO A 239 -17.19 -9.44 4.41
N PRO A 240 -18.34 -8.76 4.21
CA PRO A 240 -18.91 -7.80 5.16
C PRO A 240 -18.98 -8.27 6.61
N LYS A 241 -19.24 -9.55 6.84
CA LYS A 241 -19.27 -10.11 8.20
C LYS A 241 -17.90 -10.06 8.86
N ILE A 242 -16.86 -10.51 8.15
CA ILE A 242 -15.47 -10.51 8.66
C ILE A 242 -14.99 -9.06 8.81
N PHE A 243 -15.23 -8.23 7.81
CA PHE A 243 -14.84 -6.82 7.82
C PHE A 243 -15.43 -6.09 9.04
N ASN A 244 -16.74 -6.23 9.28
CA ASN A 244 -17.41 -5.56 10.40
C ASN A 244 -17.02 -6.13 11.77
N GLU A 245 -16.77 -7.44 11.86
CA GLU A 245 -16.48 -8.07 13.16
C GLU A 245 -15.02 -7.86 13.60
N TYR A 246 -14.04 -7.93 12.67
CA TYR A 246 -12.62 -7.98 13.04
C TYR A 246 -11.81 -6.78 12.57
N LEU A 247 -12.11 -6.22 11.38
CA LEU A 247 -11.31 -5.17 10.79
C LEU A 247 -11.79 -3.76 11.13
N LEU A 248 -13.08 -3.50 10.96
CA LEU A 248 -13.66 -2.18 11.19
C LEU A 248 -13.43 -1.64 12.61
N PRO A 249 -13.63 -2.42 13.71
CA PRO A 249 -13.32 -1.93 15.07
C PRO A 249 -11.85 -1.58 15.26
N TYR A 250 -10.95 -2.39 14.70
CA TYR A 250 -9.52 -2.15 14.73
C TYR A 250 -9.18 -0.83 14.02
N TYR A 251 -9.67 -0.63 12.79
CA TYR A 251 -9.41 0.60 12.04
C TYR A 251 -9.94 1.83 12.75
N LYS A 252 -11.19 1.83 13.23
CA LYS A 252 -11.77 2.94 13.99
C LYS A 252 -10.87 3.37 15.15
N LYS A 253 -10.36 2.43 15.91
CA LYS A 253 -9.46 2.70 17.03
C LYS A 253 -8.12 3.29 16.57
N ARG A 254 -7.48 2.69 15.57
CA ARG A 254 -6.15 3.07 15.12
C ARG A 254 -6.15 4.39 14.37
N VAL A 255 -7.11 4.59 13.50
CA VAL A 255 -7.30 5.87 12.78
C VAL A 255 -7.55 7.00 13.78
N ALA A 256 -8.45 6.83 14.75
CA ALA A 256 -8.70 7.84 15.77
C ALA A 256 -7.44 8.16 16.62
N GLN A 257 -6.61 7.15 16.92
CA GLN A 257 -5.33 7.34 17.61
C GLN A 257 -4.36 8.20 16.78
N LEU A 258 -4.23 7.91 15.50
CA LEU A 258 -3.32 8.61 14.59
C LEU A 258 -3.83 10.02 14.26
N HIS A 259 -5.13 10.21 14.09
CA HIS A 259 -5.75 11.54 13.93
C HIS A 259 -5.45 12.46 15.10
N LYS A 260 -5.49 11.98 16.35
CA LYS A 260 -5.09 12.76 17.54
C LYS A 260 -3.63 13.22 17.47
N ALA A 261 -2.79 12.51 16.74
CA ALA A 261 -1.40 12.87 16.49
C ALA A 261 -1.21 13.72 15.19
N GLY A 262 -2.28 14.15 14.56
CA GLY A 262 -2.25 14.97 13.34
C GLY A 262 -1.81 14.21 12.08
N LYS A 263 -1.97 12.89 12.07
CA LYS A 263 -1.65 12.06 10.90
C LYS A 263 -2.80 12.01 9.92
N PHE A 264 -2.47 11.79 8.66
CA PHE A 264 -3.39 11.52 7.57
C PHE A 264 -3.38 10.02 7.28
N CYS A 265 -4.55 9.37 7.28
CA CYS A 265 -4.65 7.91 7.23
C CYS A 265 -5.40 7.47 5.97
N PHE A 266 -4.76 6.63 5.18
CA PHE A 266 -5.35 5.97 4.02
C PHE A 266 -5.44 4.47 4.24
N ILE A 267 -6.27 3.82 3.47
CA ILE A 267 -6.33 2.36 3.40
C ILE A 267 -6.18 1.89 1.96
N HIS A 268 -5.39 0.84 1.75
CA HIS A 268 -5.29 0.16 0.48
C HIS A 268 -6.37 -0.92 0.37
N MET A 269 -7.28 -0.73 -0.60
CA MET A 269 -8.39 -1.63 -0.88
C MET A 269 -8.41 -1.92 -2.38
N ASP A 270 -8.21 -3.17 -2.76
CA ASP A 270 -8.18 -3.63 -4.14
C ASP A 270 -9.06 -4.87 -4.35
N GLY A 271 -9.12 -5.39 -5.57
CA GLY A 271 -9.91 -6.57 -5.89
C GLY A 271 -11.43 -6.33 -5.91
N SER A 272 -12.22 -7.22 -5.30
CA SER A 272 -13.68 -7.10 -5.20
C SER A 272 -14.06 -6.18 -4.05
N LEU A 273 -14.73 -5.07 -4.33
CA LEU A 273 -15.10 -4.07 -3.35
C LEU A 273 -16.61 -3.84 -3.20
N LYS A 274 -17.40 -4.26 -4.17
CA LYS A 274 -18.84 -3.99 -4.20
C LYS A 274 -19.58 -4.32 -2.89
N PRO A 275 -19.36 -5.48 -2.24
CA PRO A 275 -20.00 -5.79 -0.97
C PRO A 275 -19.55 -4.91 0.21
N LEU A 276 -18.39 -4.24 0.09
CA LEU A 276 -17.79 -3.43 1.16
C LEU A 276 -18.08 -1.93 1.03
N LEU A 277 -18.60 -1.47 -0.11
CA LEU A 277 -18.91 -0.05 -0.31
C LEU A 277 -19.74 0.59 0.81
N PRO A 278 -20.77 -0.05 1.41
CA PRO A 278 -21.53 0.53 2.50
C PRO A 278 -20.72 0.84 3.77
N TYR A 279 -19.54 0.24 3.92
CA TYR A 279 -18.73 0.32 5.13
C TYR A 279 -17.44 1.13 4.95
N ILE A 280 -17.16 1.60 3.72
CA ILE A 280 -15.86 2.18 3.36
C ILE A 280 -15.51 3.43 4.20
N ASN A 281 -16.52 4.24 4.53
CA ASN A 281 -16.36 5.47 5.32
C ASN A 281 -16.43 5.21 6.83
N ASP A 282 -16.93 4.06 7.26
CA ASP A 282 -17.18 3.79 8.68
C ASP A 282 -15.90 3.71 9.51
N ALA A 283 -14.77 3.37 8.89
CA ALA A 283 -13.48 3.29 9.55
C ALA A 283 -12.86 4.67 9.85
N GLY A 284 -13.34 5.74 9.19
CA GLY A 284 -12.90 7.12 9.38
C GLY A 284 -11.58 7.44 8.68
N PHE A 285 -11.17 6.68 7.67
CA PHE A 285 -10.01 7.01 6.85
C PHE A 285 -10.22 8.31 6.08
N ASP A 286 -9.13 9.07 5.89
CA ASP A 286 -9.13 10.31 5.11
C ASP A 286 -9.16 10.04 3.61
N GLY A 287 -8.70 8.86 3.19
CA GLY A 287 -8.67 8.46 1.79
C GLY A 287 -8.65 6.95 1.59
N VAL A 288 -8.96 6.54 0.36
CA VAL A 288 -8.92 5.15 -0.11
C VAL A 288 -8.01 5.08 -1.33
N GLU A 289 -7.04 4.17 -1.28
CA GLU A 289 -6.09 3.89 -2.35
C GLU A 289 -6.38 2.54 -2.99
N GLY A 290 -6.10 2.44 -4.29
CA GLY A 290 -6.16 1.19 -5.03
C GLY A 290 -7.57 0.76 -5.45
N ALA A 291 -8.62 1.44 -4.98
CA ALA A 291 -9.99 1.11 -5.34
C ALA A 291 -10.17 1.07 -6.86
N THR A 292 -10.41 -0.15 -7.37
CA THR A 292 -10.42 -0.41 -8.79
C THR A 292 -11.84 -0.58 -9.30
N SER A 293 -12.20 0.25 -10.27
CA SER A 293 -13.50 0.20 -10.95
C SER A 293 -13.44 -0.64 -12.23
N LEU A 294 -14.61 -0.87 -12.84
CA LEU A 294 -14.70 -1.50 -14.17
C LEU A 294 -13.79 -0.79 -15.19
N PRO A 295 -13.14 -1.51 -16.10
CA PRO A 295 -13.31 -2.94 -16.39
C PRO A 295 -12.43 -3.89 -15.56
N GLN A 296 -11.63 -3.42 -14.64
CA GLN A 296 -10.68 -4.23 -13.87
C GLN A 296 -11.29 -4.74 -12.55
N GLY A 297 -12.05 -3.92 -11.84
CA GLY A 297 -12.76 -4.27 -10.61
C GLY A 297 -14.22 -4.64 -10.84
N ASP A 298 -15.03 -4.62 -9.77
CA ASP A 298 -16.45 -5.02 -9.76
C ASP A 298 -17.42 -3.87 -9.46
N ILE A 299 -16.92 -2.62 -9.42
CA ILE A 299 -17.69 -1.40 -9.11
C ILE A 299 -17.62 -0.40 -10.26
N THR A 300 -18.64 0.44 -10.40
CA THR A 300 -18.58 1.60 -11.30
C THR A 300 -17.95 2.81 -10.61
N LEU A 301 -17.53 3.82 -11.38
CA LEU A 301 -17.02 5.08 -10.82
C LEU A 301 -18.11 5.82 -10.02
N GLU A 302 -19.36 5.72 -10.45
CA GLU A 302 -20.51 6.33 -9.79
C GLU A 302 -20.77 5.66 -8.43
N GLU A 303 -20.81 4.33 -8.38
CA GLU A 303 -20.93 3.58 -7.11
C GLU A 303 -19.79 3.93 -6.14
N LEU A 304 -18.55 4.02 -6.66
CA LEU A 304 -17.40 4.42 -5.85
C LEU A 304 -17.53 5.86 -5.34
N LYS A 305 -17.98 6.80 -6.20
CA LYS A 305 -18.18 8.20 -5.80
C LYS A 305 -19.25 8.35 -4.72
N GLU A 306 -20.36 7.64 -4.86
CA GLU A 306 -21.43 7.62 -3.85
C GLU A 306 -20.92 7.08 -2.52
N ALA A 307 -20.19 5.97 -2.54
CA ALA A 307 -19.64 5.34 -1.33
C ALA A 307 -18.57 6.20 -0.63
N LEU A 308 -17.70 6.89 -1.38
CA LEU A 308 -16.63 7.71 -0.82
C LEU A 308 -17.13 9.07 -0.29
N GLY A 309 -18.18 9.65 -0.88
CA GLY A 309 -18.61 11.00 -0.51
C GLY A 309 -17.47 12.02 -0.63
N ASP A 310 -17.04 12.56 0.53
CA ASP A 310 -15.93 13.52 0.63
C ASP A 310 -14.57 12.90 0.97
N THR A 311 -14.49 11.57 1.09
CA THR A 311 -13.24 10.85 1.29
C THR A 311 -12.38 10.95 0.03
N ILE A 312 -11.07 11.14 0.19
CA ILE A 312 -10.16 11.33 -0.94
C ILE A 312 -9.96 10.00 -1.67
N LEU A 313 -10.21 10.03 -2.98
CA LEU A 313 -9.79 8.93 -3.85
C LEU A 313 -8.30 9.13 -4.19
N ILE A 314 -7.50 8.08 -3.95
CA ILE A 314 -6.13 7.98 -4.42
C ILE A 314 -6.12 6.89 -5.49
N ASP A 315 -5.60 7.21 -6.67
CA ASP A 315 -5.61 6.42 -7.91
C ASP A 315 -6.85 6.70 -8.79
N GLY A 316 -7.62 5.69 -9.16
CA GLY A 316 -8.87 5.82 -9.88
C GLY A 316 -8.83 5.41 -11.36
N ILE A 317 -7.64 5.34 -12.01
CA ILE A 317 -7.56 4.85 -13.41
C ILE A 317 -7.15 3.37 -13.39
N PRO A 318 -7.96 2.44 -13.91
CA PRO A 318 -7.59 1.03 -14.01
C PRO A 318 -6.29 0.81 -14.76
N MET A 319 -5.39 0.00 -14.20
CA MET A 319 -4.08 -0.32 -14.79
C MET A 319 -4.22 -0.92 -16.19
N LEU A 320 -5.28 -1.66 -16.47
CA LEU A 320 -5.53 -2.27 -17.79
C LEU A 320 -5.49 -1.25 -18.92
N LEU A 321 -5.94 0.00 -18.70
CA LEU A 321 -5.97 1.05 -19.71
C LEU A 321 -4.57 1.49 -20.17
N PHE A 322 -3.54 1.18 -19.38
CA PHE A 322 -2.15 1.43 -19.74
C PHE A 322 -1.50 0.32 -20.57
N LEU A 323 -2.19 -0.80 -20.79
CA LEU A 323 -1.69 -1.87 -21.64
C LEU A 323 -1.75 -1.47 -23.11
N PRO A 324 -0.84 -2.01 -23.98
CA PRO A 324 -0.74 -1.60 -25.39
C PRO A 324 -2.01 -1.77 -26.23
N HIS A 325 -2.88 -2.72 -25.88
CA HIS A 325 -4.10 -3.02 -26.64
C HIS A 325 -5.27 -2.08 -26.37
N TYR A 326 -5.24 -1.28 -25.30
CA TYR A 326 -6.20 -0.20 -25.10
C TYR A 326 -5.78 1.06 -25.87
N SER A 327 -6.74 1.79 -26.42
CA SER A 327 -6.46 3.02 -27.17
C SER A 327 -6.20 4.22 -26.25
N TYR A 328 -5.51 5.24 -26.74
CA TYR A 328 -5.36 6.53 -26.07
C TYR A 328 -6.70 7.22 -25.83
N LYS A 329 -7.66 7.03 -26.74
CA LYS A 329 -9.01 7.59 -26.62
C LYS A 329 -9.77 7.00 -25.40
N GLU A 330 -9.74 5.69 -25.23
CA GLU A 330 -10.35 5.04 -24.06
C GLU A 330 -9.73 5.53 -22.75
N LEU A 331 -8.40 5.66 -22.72
CA LEU A 331 -7.69 6.18 -21.56
C LEU A 331 -8.04 7.65 -21.27
N GLU A 332 -8.17 8.50 -22.30
CA GLU A 332 -8.55 9.90 -22.18
C GLU A 332 -9.97 10.05 -21.63
N GLU A 333 -10.94 9.38 -22.26
CA GLU A 333 -12.36 9.41 -21.85
C GLU A 333 -12.51 8.98 -20.39
N TYR A 334 -11.82 7.91 -20.01
CA TYR A 334 -11.85 7.40 -18.64
C TYR A 334 -11.18 8.40 -17.66
N THR A 335 -10.03 8.94 -18.00
CA THR A 335 -9.30 9.92 -17.18
C THR A 335 -10.17 11.16 -16.92
N ILE A 336 -10.80 11.71 -17.96
CA ILE A 336 -11.68 12.86 -17.86
C ILE A 336 -12.88 12.54 -16.96
N LYS A 337 -13.45 11.35 -17.06
CA LYS A 337 -14.55 10.91 -16.20
C LYS A 337 -14.15 10.88 -14.73
N VAL A 338 -12.99 10.31 -14.40
CA VAL A 338 -12.47 10.30 -13.01
C VAL A 338 -12.23 11.72 -12.50
N LEU A 339 -11.60 12.58 -13.31
CA LEU A 339 -11.35 13.97 -12.95
C LEU A 339 -12.66 14.72 -12.62
N ASN A 340 -13.69 14.58 -13.44
CA ASN A 340 -14.97 15.25 -13.24
C ASN A 340 -15.74 14.75 -12.02
N LEU A 341 -15.69 13.44 -11.73
CA LEU A 341 -16.44 12.87 -10.63
C LEU A 341 -15.82 13.11 -9.25
N PHE A 342 -14.48 13.10 -9.17
CA PHE A 342 -13.81 13.07 -7.87
C PHE A 342 -13.12 14.39 -7.49
N SER A 343 -12.91 15.34 -8.43
CA SER A 343 -12.35 16.64 -8.06
C SER A 343 -13.28 17.38 -7.08
N PRO A 344 -12.74 18.07 -6.07
CA PRO A 344 -11.33 18.27 -5.74
C PRO A 344 -10.72 17.18 -4.82
N ASN A 345 -11.49 16.18 -4.39
CA ASN A 345 -11.07 15.14 -3.42
C ASN A 345 -10.36 13.99 -4.15
N LEU A 346 -9.31 14.33 -4.91
CA LEU A 346 -8.62 13.39 -5.78
C LEU A 346 -7.11 13.59 -5.79
N ILE A 347 -6.36 12.51 -5.56
CA ILE A 347 -4.98 12.34 -6.02
C ILE A 347 -5.04 11.30 -7.13
N LEU A 348 -5.03 11.76 -8.39
CA LEU A 348 -5.18 10.85 -9.52
C LEU A 348 -3.97 9.95 -9.66
N GLY A 349 -4.17 8.66 -9.84
CA GLY A 349 -3.15 7.65 -10.04
C GLY A 349 -3.66 6.45 -10.82
N ILE A 350 -2.84 5.42 -10.88
CA ILE A 350 -3.14 4.15 -11.54
C ILE A 350 -3.52 3.14 -10.45
N SER A 351 -4.65 2.47 -10.59
CA SER A 351 -5.09 1.45 -9.66
C SER A 351 -4.60 0.06 -10.09
N ASP A 352 -3.62 -0.56 -9.47
CA ASP A 352 -2.84 -0.12 -8.32
C ASP A 352 -1.54 0.61 -8.76
N GLU A 353 -0.84 0.08 -9.75
CA GLU A 353 0.39 0.61 -10.37
C GLU A 353 0.51 0.13 -11.82
N ILE A 354 1.35 0.79 -12.62
CA ILE A 354 1.57 0.34 -13.99
C ILE A 354 2.33 -0.99 -14.00
N SER A 355 1.74 -2.00 -14.64
CA SER A 355 2.37 -3.31 -14.80
C SER A 355 3.59 -3.27 -15.75
N PRO A 356 4.51 -4.25 -15.67
CA PRO A 356 5.69 -4.30 -16.53
C PRO A 356 5.42 -4.24 -18.05
N PRO A 357 4.36 -4.85 -18.61
CA PRO A 357 4.02 -4.70 -20.04
C PRO A 357 3.37 -3.35 -20.38
N GLY A 358 3.03 -2.52 -19.39
CA GLY A 358 2.38 -1.22 -19.60
C GLY A 358 3.20 -0.24 -20.44
N ASP A 359 2.49 0.62 -21.18
CA ASP A 359 3.09 1.67 -21.99
C ASP A 359 3.34 2.93 -21.16
N ILE A 360 4.60 3.25 -20.94
CA ILE A 360 5.01 4.42 -20.14
C ILE A 360 4.63 5.76 -20.82
N GLU A 361 4.45 5.79 -22.14
CA GLU A 361 4.02 7.01 -22.83
C GLU A 361 2.55 7.34 -22.57
N LYS A 362 1.73 6.36 -22.21
CA LYS A 362 0.38 6.58 -21.69
C LYS A 362 0.37 7.30 -20.36
N VAL A 363 1.38 7.05 -19.51
CA VAL A 363 1.56 7.80 -18.24
C VAL A 363 1.84 9.28 -18.55
N ARG A 364 2.70 9.57 -19.53
CA ARG A 364 2.97 10.93 -20.02
C ARG A 364 1.71 11.59 -20.60
N PHE A 365 0.94 10.84 -21.37
CA PHE A 365 -0.29 11.33 -21.97
C PHE A 365 -1.29 11.78 -20.90
N VAL A 366 -1.48 11.00 -19.84
CA VAL A 366 -2.33 11.38 -18.70
C VAL A 366 -1.79 12.66 -18.01
N SER A 367 -0.45 12.81 -17.89
CA SER A 367 0.13 14.05 -17.34
C SER A 367 -0.32 15.29 -18.12
N GLN A 368 -0.39 15.20 -19.45
CA GLN A 368 -0.84 16.31 -20.31
C GLN A 368 -2.33 16.63 -20.10
N ILE A 369 -3.16 15.62 -19.97
CA ILE A 369 -4.60 15.78 -19.67
C ILE A 369 -4.76 16.50 -18.32
N VAL A 370 -4.09 16.03 -17.28
CA VAL A 370 -4.18 16.60 -15.91
C VAL A 370 -3.69 18.05 -15.86
N GLU A 371 -2.60 18.37 -16.55
CA GLU A 371 -2.09 19.75 -16.60
C GLU A 371 -3.04 20.71 -17.33
N SER A 372 -3.84 20.24 -18.28
CA SER A 372 -4.85 21.04 -18.98
C SER A 372 -6.17 21.17 -18.20
N PHE A 373 -6.44 20.23 -17.26
CA PHE A 373 -7.68 20.23 -16.47
C PHE A 373 -7.69 21.38 -15.45
N ARG A 374 -8.88 21.97 -15.24
CA ARG A 374 -9.14 23.03 -14.25
C ARG A 374 -10.15 22.53 -13.23
N VAL A 375 -9.83 22.69 -11.95
CA VAL A 375 -10.70 22.34 -10.81
C VAL A 375 -11.73 23.44 -10.56
#